data_3749f6ae2d003b26d8ecd3e6fea6cdfb
#
_entry.id   3749f6ae2d003b26d8ecd3e6fea6cdfb
#
_cell.length_a   1.000
_cell.length_b   1.000
_cell.length_c   1.000
_cell.angle_alpha   90.00
_cell.angle_beta   90.00
_cell.angle_gamma   90.00
#
_symmetry.space_group_name_H-M   'P 1'
#
loop_
_entity.id
_entity.type
_entity.pdbx_description
1 polymer ?
#
loop_
_entity_poly.entity_id
_entity_poly.type
_entity_poly.pdbx_seq_one_letter_code
_entity_poly.pdbx_strand_id
1 'polypeptide(L)'
;MHLIDTTTFEISGFTDDKIPYGEYAIVSHRWTEDEISFKEYRKGLKRGSIGYEKVVKSCELARSRNRQYIWLDTCCIDKRSSAELTEAINSMYKW
;
A
#
# COMPACT_ATOMS: atom_id res chain seq x y z
N MET A 1 10.13 -2.22 -1.29
CA MET A 1 8.64 -2.24 -1.41
C MET A 1 8.02 -2.07 -0.05
N HIS A 2 7.03 -1.21 0.05
CA HIS A 2 6.25 -1.05 1.28
C HIS A 2 4.88 -1.69 1.10
N LEU A 3 4.42 -2.39 2.12
CA LEU A 3 3.12 -3.07 2.13
C LEU A 3 2.40 -2.76 3.43
N ILE A 4 1.07 -2.77 3.38
CA ILE A 4 0.23 -2.57 4.55
C ILE A 4 -0.31 -3.93 5.01
N ASP A 5 -0.14 -4.23 6.30
CA ASP A 5 -0.70 -5.44 6.91
C ASP A 5 -2.22 -5.30 7.00
N THR A 6 -2.95 -6.28 6.48
CA THR A 6 -4.41 -6.22 6.43
C THR A 6 -5.08 -6.43 7.79
N THR A 7 -4.33 -6.85 8.80
CA THR A 7 -4.85 -7.07 10.16
C THR A 7 -4.53 -5.90 11.07
N THR A 8 -3.27 -5.43 11.06
CA THR A 8 -2.82 -4.36 11.96
C THR A 8 -2.92 -2.97 11.33
N PHE A 9 -3.06 -2.90 10.00
CA PHE A 9 -3.05 -1.67 9.20
C PHE A 9 -1.72 -0.92 9.26
N GLU A 10 -0.67 -1.57 9.73
CA GLU A 10 0.66 -0.99 9.76
C GLU A 10 1.38 -1.16 8.43
N ILE A 11 2.14 -0.12 8.05
CA ILE A 11 2.94 -0.18 6.83
C ILE A 11 4.36 -0.61 7.17
N SER A 12 4.91 -1.55 6.40
CA SER A 12 6.25 -2.10 6.62
C SER A 12 7.03 -2.14 5.31
N GLY A 13 8.35 -1.97 5.40
CA GLY A 13 9.24 -2.08 4.26
C GLY A 13 9.77 -3.51 4.11
N PHE A 14 9.90 -3.94 2.86
CA PHE A 14 10.45 -5.26 2.51
C PHE A 14 11.57 -5.08 1.50
N THR A 15 12.68 -5.78 1.70
CA THR A 15 13.75 -5.85 0.71
C THR A 15 13.35 -6.84 -0.39
N ASP A 16 13.99 -6.76 -1.56
CA ASP A 16 13.61 -7.56 -2.73
C ASP A 16 13.59 -9.06 -2.45
N ASP A 17 14.49 -9.54 -1.59
CA ASP A 17 14.60 -10.95 -1.23
C ASP A 17 13.57 -11.40 -0.19
N LYS A 18 12.85 -10.44 0.42
CA LYS A 18 11.88 -10.72 1.49
C LYS A 18 10.45 -10.34 1.14
N ILE A 19 10.19 -9.92 -0.09
CA ILE A 19 8.83 -9.58 -0.52
C ILE A 19 7.96 -10.83 -0.43
N PRO A 20 6.82 -10.77 0.29
CA PRO A 20 5.95 -11.94 0.45
C PRO A 20 5.09 -12.17 -0.80
N TYR A 21 5.71 -12.62 -1.87
CA TYR A 21 5.01 -12.90 -3.13
C TYR A 21 3.87 -13.89 -2.90
N GLY A 22 2.73 -13.61 -3.48
CA GLY A 22 1.54 -14.44 -3.30
C GLY A 22 0.73 -14.12 -2.04
N GLU A 23 1.25 -13.31 -1.13
CA GLU A 23 0.57 -12.95 0.12
C GLU A 23 0.07 -11.51 0.13
N TYR A 24 0.32 -10.75 -0.92
CA TYR A 24 -0.18 -9.38 -1.02
C TYR A 24 -1.06 -9.20 -2.25
N ALA A 25 -2.03 -8.31 -2.11
CA ALA A 25 -2.91 -7.91 -3.20
C ALA A 25 -2.55 -6.50 -3.65
N ILE A 26 -2.64 -6.27 -4.95
CA ILE A 26 -2.49 -4.94 -5.51
C ILE A 26 -3.87 -4.31 -5.57
N VAL A 27 -3.99 -3.11 -5.01
CA VAL A 27 -5.25 -2.38 -5.01
C VAL A 27 -5.18 -1.29 -6.06
N SER A 28 -6.00 -1.42 -7.07
CA SER A 28 -6.18 -0.42 -8.09
C SER A 28 -7.41 0.43 -7.71
N HIS A 29 -7.26 1.74 -7.68
CA HIS A 29 -8.35 2.60 -7.30
C HIS A 29 -8.27 3.93 -8.06
N ARG A 30 -9.38 4.66 -8.07
CA ARG A 30 -9.46 5.96 -8.70
C ARG A 30 -8.86 7.02 -7.76
N TRP A 31 -7.96 7.84 -8.28
CA TRP A 31 -7.36 8.93 -7.53
C TRP A 31 -8.39 10.00 -7.19
N THR A 32 -8.36 10.47 -5.93
CA THR A 32 -9.15 11.60 -5.45
C THR A 32 -8.27 12.55 -4.65
N GLU A 33 -8.77 13.74 -4.33
CA GLU A 33 -8.03 14.73 -3.56
C GLU A 33 -7.75 14.30 -2.11
N ASP A 34 -8.51 13.33 -1.60
CA ASP A 34 -8.38 12.84 -0.23
C ASP A 34 -7.47 11.62 -0.08
N GLU A 35 -6.66 11.34 -1.07
CA GLU A 35 -5.73 10.21 -1.00
C GLU A 35 -4.64 10.45 0.06
N ILE A 36 -4.28 9.38 0.78
CA ILE A 36 -3.24 9.44 1.81
C ILE A 36 -1.89 9.11 1.18
N SER A 37 -0.90 10.01 1.36
CA SER A 37 0.46 9.77 0.91
C SER A 37 1.18 8.79 1.83
N PHE A 38 2.32 8.27 1.39
CA PHE A 38 3.18 7.41 2.20
C PHE A 38 3.56 8.09 3.53
N LYS A 39 3.99 9.34 3.46
CA LYS A 39 4.39 10.11 4.64
C LYS A 39 3.24 10.27 5.63
N GLU A 40 2.06 10.63 5.14
CA GLU A 40 0.88 10.82 5.98
C GLU A 40 0.45 9.51 6.63
N TYR A 41 0.42 8.43 5.89
CA TYR A 41 0.03 7.13 6.41
C TYR A 41 1.01 6.65 7.48
N ARG A 42 2.31 6.75 7.21
CA ARG A 42 3.36 6.32 8.14
C ARG A 42 3.32 7.08 9.45
N LYS A 43 2.97 8.37 9.42
CA LYS A 43 2.86 9.21 10.62
C LYS A 43 1.52 9.07 11.34
N GLY A 44 0.60 8.28 10.83
CA GLY A 44 -0.72 8.13 11.40
C GLY A 44 -1.63 9.34 11.20
N LEU A 45 -1.33 10.16 10.22
CA LEU A 45 -2.15 11.32 9.87
C LEU A 45 -3.36 10.91 9.04
N LYS A 46 -4.39 11.77 9.03
CA LYS A 46 -5.60 11.57 8.21
C LYS A 46 -6.38 10.29 8.47
N ARG A 47 -6.31 9.75 9.69
CA ARG A 47 -7.03 8.50 10.02
C ARG A 47 -8.54 8.61 9.92
N GLY A 48 -9.10 9.80 10.04
CA GLY A 48 -10.54 10.02 9.88
C GLY A 48 -10.95 10.41 8.47
N SER A 49 -10.05 10.40 7.51
CA SER A 49 -10.33 10.84 6.15
C SER A 49 -10.94 9.73 5.29
N ILE A 50 -11.53 10.12 4.16
CA ILE A 50 -12.05 9.19 3.17
C ILE A 50 -10.92 8.32 2.60
N GLY A 51 -9.73 8.89 2.42
CA GLY A 51 -8.56 8.15 1.94
C GLY A 51 -8.16 7.01 2.88
N TYR A 52 -8.17 7.27 4.19
CA TYR A 52 -7.89 6.23 5.17
C TYR A 52 -8.98 5.15 5.18
N GLU A 53 -10.25 5.55 5.05
CA GLU A 53 -11.35 4.60 4.97
C GLU A 53 -11.21 3.65 3.77
N LYS A 54 -10.75 4.16 2.63
CA LYS A 54 -10.45 3.32 1.47
C LYS A 54 -9.38 2.29 1.76
N VAL A 55 -8.33 2.67 2.51
CA VAL A 55 -7.27 1.74 2.91
C VAL A 55 -7.86 0.63 3.78
N VAL A 56 -8.66 0.98 4.77
CA VAL A 56 -9.29 -0.01 5.66
C VAL A 56 -10.18 -0.98 4.88
N LYS A 57 -11.01 -0.47 3.98
CA LYS A 57 -11.88 -1.31 3.16
C LYS A 57 -11.08 -2.23 2.24
N SER A 58 -9.98 -1.74 1.68
CA SER A 58 -9.08 -2.55 0.86
C SER A 58 -8.44 -3.67 1.67
N CYS A 59 -8.05 -3.39 2.91
CA CYS A 59 -7.50 -4.39 3.82
C CYS A 59 -8.54 -5.47 4.14
N GLU A 60 -9.77 -5.08 4.43
CA GLU A 60 -10.85 -6.02 4.71
C GLU A 60 -11.13 -6.94 3.53
N LEU A 61 -11.18 -6.40 2.33
CA LEU A 61 -11.41 -7.18 1.12
C LEU A 61 -10.25 -8.16 0.87
N ALA A 62 -9.02 -7.70 0.99
CA ALA A 62 -7.84 -8.54 0.80
C ALA A 62 -7.79 -9.66 1.82
N ARG A 63 -8.12 -9.37 3.08
CA ARG A 63 -8.15 -10.38 4.14
C ARG A 63 -9.22 -11.43 3.86
N SER A 64 -10.38 -11.03 3.33
CA SER A 64 -11.43 -11.98 2.95
C SER A 64 -10.98 -12.94 1.84
N ARG A 65 -9.94 -12.58 1.10
CA ARG A 65 -9.34 -13.39 0.05
C ARG A 65 -8.04 -14.06 0.50
N ASN A 66 -7.80 -14.12 1.80
CA ASN A 66 -6.60 -14.73 2.42
C ASN A 66 -5.29 -14.06 2.01
N ARG A 67 -5.31 -12.74 1.79
CA ARG A 67 -4.10 -11.96 1.55
C ARG A 67 -3.71 -11.23 2.82
N GLN A 68 -2.47 -11.38 3.25
CA GLN A 68 -1.97 -10.77 4.47
C GLN A 68 -1.61 -9.31 4.28
N TYR A 69 -1.26 -8.90 3.08
CA TYR A 69 -0.79 -7.55 2.78
C TYR A 69 -1.52 -6.96 1.58
N ILE A 70 -1.49 -5.63 1.51
CA ILE A 70 -1.95 -4.89 0.32
C ILE A 70 -0.87 -3.90 -0.12
N TRP A 71 -0.89 -3.60 -1.40
CA TRP A 71 -0.06 -2.55 -1.99
C TRP A 71 -0.97 -1.53 -2.67
N LEU A 72 -0.76 -0.25 -2.31
CA LEU A 72 -1.47 0.89 -2.89
C LEU A 72 -0.44 1.87 -3.44
N ASP A 73 -0.66 2.35 -4.65
CA ASP A 73 0.25 3.29 -5.28
C ASP A 73 0.28 4.68 -4.62
N THR A 74 -0.68 4.98 -3.76
CA THR A 74 -0.73 6.24 -3.01
C THR A 74 0.14 6.19 -1.76
N CYS A 75 -0.11 5.26 -0.85
CA CYS A 75 0.52 5.23 0.47
C CYS A 75 1.65 4.20 0.60
N CYS A 76 1.82 3.32 -0.37
CA CYS A 76 2.90 2.32 -0.35
C CYS A 76 4.14 2.72 -1.16
N ILE A 77 4.13 3.89 -1.79
CA ILE A 77 5.28 4.40 -2.53
C ILE A 77 5.77 5.69 -1.88
N ASP A 78 7.03 5.68 -1.43
CA ASP A 78 7.69 6.91 -1.01
C ASP A 78 8.21 7.63 -2.26
N LYS A 79 7.45 8.61 -2.72
CA LYS A 79 7.76 9.34 -3.96
C LYS A 79 9.03 10.20 -3.85
N ARG A 80 9.58 10.35 -2.65
CA ARG A 80 10.87 11.02 -2.45
C ARG A 80 12.03 10.09 -2.74
N SER A 81 11.78 8.78 -2.81
CA SER A 81 12.79 7.78 -3.15
C SER A 81 12.66 7.41 -4.62
N SER A 82 13.61 7.86 -5.45
CA SER A 82 13.60 7.52 -6.88
C SER A 82 13.77 6.02 -7.11
N ALA A 83 14.53 5.34 -6.24
CA ALA A 83 14.72 3.90 -6.34
C ALA A 83 13.40 3.14 -6.12
N GLU A 84 12.64 3.52 -5.10
CA GLU A 84 11.35 2.89 -4.81
C GLU A 84 10.32 3.19 -5.90
N LEU A 85 10.30 4.41 -6.42
CA LEU A 85 9.41 4.78 -7.50
C LEU A 85 9.72 3.97 -8.76
N THR A 86 11.00 3.79 -9.09
CA THR A 86 11.42 2.97 -10.22
C THR A 86 11.00 1.52 -10.03
N GLU A 87 11.19 0.96 -8.84
CA GLU A 87 10.76 -0.39 -8.49
C GLU A 87 9.26 -0.55 -8.70
N ALA A 88 8.46 0.42 -8.22
CA ALA A 88 7.01 0.38 -8.35
C ALA A 88 6.57 0.41 -9.81
N ILE A 89 7.16 1.28 -10.63
CA ILE A 89 6.87 1.35 -12.05
C ILE A 89 7.20 0.02 -12.74
N ASN A 90 8.37 -0.55 -12.46
CA ASN A 90 8.76 -1.82 -13.04
C ASN A 90 7.83 -2.95 -12.62
N SER A 91 7.39 -2.96 -11.36
CA SER A 91 6.47 -3.96 -10.86
C SER A 91 5.10 -3.86 -11.53
N MET A 92 4.61 -2.65 -11.80
CA MET A 92 3.33 -2.43 -12.45
C MET A 92 3.27 -3.04 -13.85
N TYR A 93 4.39 -3.15 -14.55
CA TYR A 93 4.45 -3.75 -15.88
C TYR A 93 4.53 -5.28 -15.88
N LYS A 94 4.71 -5.90 -14.73
CA LYS A 94 4.82 -7.35 -14.60
C LYS A 94 3.51 -8.04 -14.21
N TRP A 95 2.49 -7.26 -13.97
CA TRP A 95 1.20 -7.78 -13.47
C TRP A 95 0.24 -8.20 -14.56
#